data_cab1602b8ac7f208bd3b1ead9d7ec502
#
_entry.id   cab1602b8ac7f208bd3b1ead9d7ec502
#
_cell.length_a   1.000
_cell.length_b   1.000
_cell.length_c   1.000
_cell.angle_alpha   90.00
_cell.angle_beta   90.00
_cell.angle_gamma   90.00
#
_symmetry.space_group_name_H-M   'P 1'
#
loop_
_entity.id
_entity.type
_entity.pdbx_description
1 polymer ?
#
loop_
_entity_poly.entity_id
_entity_poly.type
_entity_poly.pdbx_seq_one_letter_code
_entity_poly.pdbx_strand_id
1 'polypeptide(L)'
;MGYLLIRWAVLAISIFVAAHIKFIGIHYDSLSSLLVASLVLGIINALLKPIFVTLSLPLIFLTFGLFLIVINALLLYWTGKLVTGFDVPTFGSAIGGSIVISLVRLALEGWLYL
;
A
#
# COMPACT_ATOMS: atom_id res chain seq x y z
N MET A 1 -2.20 -1.91 21.08
CA MET A 1 -3.43 -2.23 20.31
C MET A 1 -3.95 -1.01 19.57
N GLY A 2 -4.14 0.12 20.26
CA GLY A 2 -4.61 1.35 19.59
C GLY A 2 -3.72 1.80 18.45
N TYR A 3 -2.40 1.64 18.60
CA TYR A 3 -1.44 2.01 17.56
C TYR A 3 -1.67 1.22 16.27
N LEU A 4 -1.93 -0.09 16.37
CA LEU A 4 -2.17 -0.93 15.20
C LEU A 4 -3.50 -0.58 14.53
N LEU A 5 -4.51 -0.24 15.31
CA LEU A 5 -5.80 0.19 14.75
C LEU A 5 -5.67 1.51 13.99
N ILE A 6 -4.89 2.45 14.53
CA ILE A 6 -4.61 3.72 13.85
C ILE A 6 -3.89 3.48 12.54
N ARG A 7 -2.89 2.60 12.52
CA ARG A 7 -2.16 2.28 11.29
C ARG A 7 -3.07 1.65 10.25
N TRP A 8 -3.95 0.74 10.68
CA TRP A 8 -4.91 0.14 9.78
C TRP A 8 -5.87 1.17 9.21
N ALA A 9 -6.39 2.07 10.05
CA ALA A 9 -7.28 3.14 9.60
C ALA A 9 -6.58 4.06 8.60
N VAL A 10 -5.34 4.45 8.87
CA VAL A 10 -4.54 5.28 7.95
C VAL A 10 -4.37 4.58 6.62
N LEU A 11 -4.07 3.29 6.62
CA LEU A 11 -3.89 2.52 5.39
C LEU A 11 -5.20 2.41 4.61
N ALA A 12 -6.32 2.19 5.29
CA ALA A 12 -7.63 2.14 4.64
C ALA A 12 -7.99 3.48 3.99
N ILE A 13 -7.75 4.59 4.67
CA ILE A 13 -7.97 5.92 4.12
C ILE A 13 -7.07 6.15 2.90
N SER A 14 -5.82 5.73 2.99
CA SER A 14 -4.86 5.87 1.89
C SER A 14 -5.30 5.11 0.64
N ILE A 15 -5.78 3.88 0.82
CA ILE A 15 -6.29 3.07 -0.29
C ILE A 15 -7.56 3.72 -0.87
N PHE A 16 -8.44 4.23 -0.01
CA PHE A 16 -9.64 4.93 -0.44
C PHE A 16 -9.31 6.11 -1.35
N VAL A 17 -8.32 6.92 -0.95
CA VAL A 17 -7.88 8.06 -1.75
C VAL A 17 -7.32 7.58 -3.10
N ALA A 18 -6.47 6.56 -3.08
CA ALA A 18 -5.87 6.01 -4.30
C ALA A 18 -6.94 5.47 -5.25
N ALA A 19 -7.97 4.81 -4.72
CA ALA A 19 -9.04 4.24 -5.53
C ALA A 19 -9.91 5.31 -6.20
N HIS A 20 -9.91 6.53 -5.68
CA HIS A 20 -10.68 7.63 -6.26
C HIS A 20 -9.94 8.38 -7.35
N ILE A 21 -8.68 8.04 -7.62
CA ILE A 21 -7.92 8.61 -8.73
C ILE A 21 -8.16 7.72 -9.95
N LYS A 22 -8.93 8.22 -10.91
CA LYS A 22 -9.48 7.41 -12.01
C LYS A 22 -8.42 6.72 -12.86
N PHE A 23 -7.32 7.40 -13.17
CA PHE A 23 -6.32 6.82 -14.07
C PHE A 23 -5.41 5.80 -13.39
N ILE A 24 -5.46 5.65 -12.06
CA ILE A 24 -4.76 4.57 -11.37
C ILE A 24 -5.50 3.26 -11.55
N GLY A 25 -6.84 3.27 -11.51
CA GLY A 25 -7.65 2.11 -11.82
C GLY A 25 -7.84 1.12 -10.70
N ILE A 26 -7.50 1.47 -9.47
CA ILE A 26 -7.75 0.61 -8.32
C ILE A 26 -9.24 0.69 -7.95
N HIS A 27 -9.87 -0.45 -7.75
CA HIS A 27 -11.30 -0.55 -7.45
C HIS A 27 -11.55 -1.38 -6.20
N TYR A 28 -12.63 -1.06 -5.50
CA TYR A 28 -13.16 -1.90 -4.44
C TYR A 28 -14.69 -1.93 -4.56
N ASP A 29 -15.28 -3.09 -4.29
CA ASP A 29 -16.73 -3.29 -4.48
C ASP A 29 -17.54 -2.76 -3.30
N SER A 30 -16.98 -2.77 -2.10
CA SER A 30 -17.71 -2.39 -0.89
C SER A 30 -16.73 -1.92 0.16
N LEU A 31 -17.25 -1.28 1.20
CA LEU A 31 -16.45 -0.88 2.35
C LEU A 31 -15.79 -2.09 3.01
N SER A 32 -16.49 -3.23 3.07
CA SER A 32 -15.92 -4.47 3.59
C SER A 32 -14.68 -4.88 2.81
N SER A 33 -14.75 -4.86 1.48
CA SER A 33 -13.59 -5.19 0.63
C SER A 33 -12.43 -4.24 0.87
N LEU A 34 -12.70 -2.94 1.01
CA LEU A 34 -11.67 -1.95 1.31
C LEU A 34 -10.99 -2.24 2.64
N LEU A 35 -11.77 -2.52 3.68
CA LEU A 35 -11.22 -2.78 5.01
C LEU A 35 -10.42 -4.08 5.04
N VAL A 36 -10.91 -5.12 4.38
CA VAL A 36 -10.17 -6.39 4.27
C VAL A 36 -8.89 -6.19 3.47
N ALA A 37 -8.94 -5.46 2.37
CA ALA A 37 -7.75 -5.20 1.56
C ALA A 37 -6.69 -4.45 2.37
N SER A 38 -7.09 -3.44 3.14
CA SER A 38 -6.14 -2.68 3.95
C SER A 38 -5.53 -3.56 5.04
N LEU A 39 -6.31 -4.47 5.64
CA LEU A 39 -5.79 -5.40 6.63
C LEU A 39 -4.79 -6.37 6.00
N VAL A 40 -5.13 -6.94 4.85
CA VAL A 40 -4.24 -7.87 4.13
C VAL A 40 -2.96 -7.15 3.72
N LEU A 41 -3.07 -5.95 3.18
CA LEU A 41 -1.89 -5.17 2.78
C LEU A 41 -1.02 -4.85 4.00
N GLY A 42 -1.64 -4.50 5.13
CA GLY A 42 -0.89 -4.24 6.36
C GLY A 42 -0.13 -5.45 6.84
N ILE A 43 -0.75 -6.63 6.81
CA ILE A 43 -0.10 -7.88 7.20
C ILE A 43 1.03 -8.21 6.24
N ILE A 44 0.81 -8.11 4.93
CA ILE A 44 1.84 -8.36 3.93
C ILE A 44 3.01 -7.40 4.11
N ASN A 45 2.74 -6.11 4.33
CA ASN A 45 3.79 -5.14 4.58
C ASN A 45 4.59 -5.49 5.83
N ALA A 46 3.92 -5.92 6.90
CA ALA A 46 4.60 -6.24 8.15
C ALA A 46 5.50 -7.47 8.02
N LEU A 47 5.08 -8.48 7.25
CA LEU A 47 5.78 -9.76 7.16
C LEU A 47 6.78 -9.81 6.02
N LEU A 48 6.42 -9.31 4.84
CA LEU A 48 7.22 -9.49 3.63
C LEU A 48 8.13 -8.31 3.33
N LYS A 49 7.72 -7.09 3.66
CA LYS A 49 8.51 -5.91 3.32
C LYS A 49 9.92 -5.93 3.96
N PRO A 50 10.08 -6.27 5.24
CA PRO A 50 11.44 -6.36 5.80
C PRO A 50 12.32 -7.36 5.08
N ILE A 51 11.75 -8.50 4.67
CA ILE A 51 12.49 -9.53 3.95
C ILE A 51 12.96 -8.99 2.59
N PHE A 52 12.04 -8.41 1.82
CA PHE A 52 12.35 -7.90 0.49
C PHE A 52 13.32 -6.72 0.56
N VAL A 53 13.16 -5.82 1.52
CA VAL A 53 14.07 -4.69 1.69
C VAL A 53 15.47 -5.18 2.03
N THR A 54 15.60 -6.13 2.95
CA THR A 54 16.89 -6.66 3.35
C THR A 54 17.62 -7.33 2.19
N LEU A 55 16.91 -8.16 1.41
CA LEU A 55 17.50 -8.85 0.27
C LEU A 55 17.86 -7.89 -0.87
N SER A 56 17.16 -6.77 -0.97
CA SER A 56 17.32 -5.80 -2.04
C SER A 56 18.16 -4.59 -1.67
N LEU A 57 18.74 -4.56 -0.46
CA LEU A 57 19.50 -3.39 0.01
C LEU A 57 20.55 -2.87 -0.98
N PRO A 58 21.38 -3.73 -1.61
CA PRO A 58 22.33 -3.21 -2.58
C PRO A 58 21.66 -2.50 -3.74
N LEU A 59 20.57 -3.06 -4.26
CA LEU A 59 19.83 -2.49 -5.37
C LEU A 59 19.10 -1.20 -4.96
N ILE A 60 18.52 -1.17 -3.76
CA ILE A 60 17.89 0.02 -3.21
C ILE A 60 18.89 1.15 -3.11
N PHE A 61 20.08 0.85 -2.61
CA PHE A 61 21.14 1.85 -2.48
C PHE A 61 21.55 2.39 -3.85
N LEU A 62 21.72 1.51 -4.84
CA LEU A 62 22.12 1.90 -6.19
C LEU A 62 21.07 2.77 -6.89
N THR A 63 19.80 2.57 -6.59
CA THR A 63 18.70 3.32 -7.21
C THR A 63 18.24 4.51 -6.37
N PHE A 64 18.97 4.86 -5.31
CA PHE A 64 18.62 5.96 -4.39
C PHE A 64 17.24 5.77 -3.78
N GLY A 65 16.89 4.51 -3.50
CA GLY A 65 15.62 4.19 -2.86
C GLY A 65 14.43 4.02 -3.80
N LEU A 66 14.59 4.25 -5.09
CA LEU A 66 13.49 4.08 -6.04
C LEU A 66 12.96 2.65 -6.07
N PHE A 67 13.82 1.67 -5.78
CA PHE A 67 13.40 0.28 -5.74
C PHE A 67 12.36 0.02 -4.64
N LEU A 68 12.31 0.83 -3.60
CA LEU A 68 11.27 0.72 -2.57
C LEU A 68 9.88 0.93 -3.17
N ILE A 69 9.75 1.79 -4.17
CA ILE A 69 8.47 1.99 -4.85
C ILE A 69 8.04 0.69 -5.54
N VAL A 70 8.98 0.00 -6.17
CA VAL A 70 8.70 -1.29 -6.82
C VAL A 70 8.24 -2.32 -5.79
N ILE A 71 8.91 -2.40 -4.64
CA ILE A 71 8.53 -3.34 -3.57
C ILE A 71 7.11 -3.02 -3.07
N ASN A 72 6.83 -1.74 -2.79
CA ASN A 72 5.49 -1.33 -2.35
C ASN A 72 4.43 -1.66 -3.39
N ALA A 73 4.72 -1.43 -4.66
CA ALA A 73 3.80 -1.74 -5.76
C ALA A 73 3.54 -3.24 -5.85
N LEU A 74 4.57 -4.07 -5.70
CA LEU A 74 4.44 -5.51 -5.74
C LEU A 74 3.52 -6.01 -4.61
N LEU A 75 3.71 -5.50 -3.41
CA LEU A 75 2.89 -5.89 -2.26
C LEU A 75 1.42 -5.46 -2.45
N LEU A 76 1.20 -4.28 -3.01
CA LEU A 76 -0.15 -3.81 -3.32
C LEU A 76 -0.80 -4.67 -4.41
N TYR A 77 -0.03 -5.01 -5.44
CA TYR A 77 -0.52 -5.85 -6.53
C TYR A 77 -0.96 -7.22 -6.03
N TRP A 78 -0.17 -7.84 -5.16
CA TRP A 78 -0.52 -9.11 -4.54
C TRP A 78 -1.77 -9.00 -3.69
N THR A 79 -1.93 -7.89 -2.95
CA THR A 79 -3.14 -7.65 -2.17
C THR A 79 -4.37 -7.65 -3.07
N GLY A 80 -4.28 -7.02 -4.24
CA GLY A 80 -5.38 -7.00 -5.21
C GLY A 80 -5.75 -8.38 -5.70
N LYS A 81 -4.81 -9.31 -5.74
CA LYS A 81 -5.08 -10.69 -6.16
C LYS A 81 -5.64 -11.57 -5.05
N LEU A 82 -5.32 -11.25 -3.79
CA LEU A 82 -5.73 -12.06 -2.65
C LEU A 82 -7.11 -11.69 -2.13
N VAL A 83 -7.54 -10.45 -2.31
CA VAL A 83 -8.80 -9.95 -1.74
C VAL A 83 -9.84 -9.84 -2.84
N THR A 84 -10.93 -10.58 -2.69
CA THR A 84 -12.08 -10.50 -3.61
C THR A 84 -12.76 -9.15 -3.43
N GLY A 85 -13.07 -8.48 -4.54
CA GLY A 85 -13.72 -7.18 -4.52
C GLY A 85 -12.77 -6.00 -4.41
N PHE A 86 -11.47 -6.25 -4.33
CA PHE A 86 -10.43 -5.23 -4.41
C PHE A 86 -9.56 -5.54 -5.62
N ASP A 87 -9.47 -4.63 -6.56
CA ASP A 87 -8.82 -4.89 -7.84
C ASP A 87 -7.73 -3.87 -8.12
N VAL A 88 -6.55 -4.38 -8.46
CA VAL A 88 -5.42 -3.61 -8.96
C VAL A 88 -5.12 -4.16 -10.36
N PRO A 89 -5.68 -3.54 -11.42
CA PRO A 89 -5.73 -4.18 -12.74
C PRO A 89 -4.36 -4.37 -13.39
N THR A 90 -3.41 -3.51 -13.15
CA THR A 90 -2.10 -3.60 -13.77
C THR A 90 -1.00 -3.27 -12.76
N PHE A 91 0.24 -3.66 -13.10
CA PHE A 91 1.39 -3.28 -12.26
C PHE A 91 1.62 -1.77 -12.30
N GLY A 92 1.31 -1.11 -13.42
CA GLY A 92 1.33 0.35 -13.49
C GLY A 92 0.37 0.99 -12.51
N SER A 93 -0.85 0.45 -12.38
CA SER A 93 -1.81 0.89 -11.37
C SER A 93 -1.27 0.67 -9.96
N ALA A 94 -0.56 -0.45 -9.73
CA ALA A 94 0.06 -0.73 -8.44
C ALA A 94 1.14 0.30 -8.11
N ILE A 95 1.96 0.67 -9.07
CA ILE A 95 3.00 1.70 -8.86
C ILE A 95 2.36 3.05 -8.53
N GLY A 96 1.40 3.49 -9.35
CA GLY A 96 0.70 4.75 -9.10
C GLY A 96 -0.02 4.75 -7.77
N GLY A 97 -0.73 3.65 -7.48
CA GLY A 97 -1.45 3.50 -6.22
C GLY A 97 -0.52 3.51 -5.02
N SER A 98 0.61 2.79 -5.09
CA SER A 98 1.56 2.74 -3.98
C SER A 98 2.18 4.10 -3.70
N ILE A 99 2.45 4.90 -4.73
CA ILE A 99 2.96 6.26 -4.56
C ILE A 99 1.93 7.11 -3.83
N VAL A 100 0.67 7.08 -4.28
CA VAL A 100 -0.40 7.85 -3.64
C VAL A 100 -0.62 7.39 -2.20
N ILE A 101 -0.67 6.08 -1.97
CA ILE A 101 -0.83 5.52 -0.64
C ILE A 101 0.30 5.96 0.27
N SER A 102 1.54 5.91 -0.20
CA SER A 102 2.70 6.33 0.58
C SER A 102 2.65 7.80 0.94
N LEU A 103 2.27 8.65 -0.01
CA LEU A 103 2.17 10.10 0.23
C LEU A 103 1.06 10.42 1.23
N VAL A 104 -0.10 9.77 1.11
CA VAL A 104 -1.21 9.98 2.04
C VAL A 104 -0.85 9.48 3.43
N ARG A 105 -0.22 8.31 3.50
CA ARG A 105 0.23 7.77 4.80
C ARG A 105 1.23 8.70 5.46
N LEU A 106 2.20 9.20 4.71
CA LEU A 106 3.19 10.13 5.24
C LEU A 106 2.53 11.39 5.79
N ALA A 107 1.58 11.96 5.05
CA ALA A 107 0.86 13.15 5.49
C ALA A 107 0.03 12.89 6.74
N LEU A 108 -0.73 11.78 6.76
CA LEU A 108 -1.59 11.46 7.90
C LEU A 108 -0.78 11.09 9.14
N GLU A 109 0.27 10.30 8.98
CA GLU A 109 1.10 9.89 10.11
C GLU A 109 1.86 11.10 10.67
N GLY A 110 2.36 11.97 9.82
CA GLY A 110 2.99 13.19 10.27
C GLY A 110 2.03 14.07 11.06
N TRP A 111 0.79 14.19 10.59
CA TRP A 111 -0.22 14.98 11.28
C TRP A 111 -0.62 14.37 12.62
N LEU A 112 -0.79 13.03 12.66
CA LEU A 112 -1.24 12.35 13.87
C LEU A 112 -0.17 12.28 14.96
N TYR A 113 1.11 12.22 14.58
CA TYR A 113 2.21 12.02 15.54
C TYR A 113 2.98 13.31 15.85
N LEU A 114 2.65 14.40 15.19
CA LEU A 114 3.20 15.71 15.50
C LEU A 114 2.25 16.50 16.38
#